data_0234b2aac7a732da701b48219c874996
#
_entry.id   0234b2aac7a732da701b48219c874996
#
_cell.length_a   1.000
_cell.length_b   1.000
_cell.length_c   1.000
_cell.angle_alpha   90.00
_cell.angle_beta   90.00
_cell.angle_gamma   90.00
#
_symmetry.space_group_name_H-M   'P 1'
#
loop_
_entity.id
_entity.type
_entity.pdbx_description
1 polymer ?
#
loop_
_entity_poly.entity_id
_entity_poly.type
_entity_poly.pdbx_seq_one_letter_code
_entity_poly.pdbx_strand_id
1 'polypeptide(L)'
;MIKELEFLKNKDGFLGIDNKTKFNEKVVVVPFGLEKTVSYGGGTKNGPKEIIKASHQVELYDEELNYEPHKKIGIKTLKPFKIDKNINKALKKISLINENILKKKKFPLVLGGEHSITPGCIIPFTKKFKNICLLHFDAHADLRESYLGEKYSHASAIRRCLDYKNVSLISVSYTHLTLPTSSW
;
A
#
# COMPACT_ATOMS: atom_id res chain seq x y z
N MET A 1 -10.15 -9.43 -17.67
CA MET A 1 -10.20 -10.22 -16.41
C MET A 1 -8.78 -10.38 -15.90
N ILE A 2 -8.51 -10.15 -14.61
CA ILE A 2 -7.24 -10.54 -14.02
C ILE A 2 -7.24 -12.06 -13.93
N LYS A 3 -6.17 -12.70 -14.41
CA LYS A 3 -5.88 -14.10 -14.14
C LYS A 3 -5.93 -14.34 -12.62
N GLU A 4 -6.19 -15.56 -12.21
CA GLU A 4 -6.18 -15.93 -10.79
C GLU A 4 -4.94 -15.39 -10.08
N LEU A 5 -5.13 -14.86 -8.86
CA LEU A 5 -4.03 -14.30 -8.07
C LEU A 5 -3.10 -15.43 -7.63
N GLU A 6 -1.84 -15.35 -8.01
CA GLU A 6 -0.82 -16.30 -7.63
C GLU A 6 -0.09 -15.84 -6.37
N PHE A 7 0.21 -16.78 -5.46
CA PHE A 7 0.83 -16.49 -4.18
C PHE A 7 2.22 -17.12 -4.07
N LEU A 8 3.07 -16.48 -3.29
CA LEU A 8 4.33 -17.07 -2.83
C LEU A 8 4.04 -18.21 -1.84
N LYS A 9 5.03 -19.10 -1.68
CA LYS A 9 5.05 -19.99 -0.50
C LYS A 9 5.16 -19.12 0.75
N ASN A 10 4.53 -19.51 1.85
CA ASN A 10 4.48 -18.68 3.05
C ASN A 10 5.88 -18.32 3.58
N LYS A 11 6.83 -19.27 3.56
CA LYS A 11 8.23 -19.04 3.95
C LYS A 11 8.97 -17.99 3.10
N ASP A 12 8.50 -17.73 1.86
CA ASP A 12 9.07 -16.77 0.93
C ASP A 12 8.29 -15.45 0.91
N GLY A 13 7.16 -15.39 1.64
CA GLY A 13 6.29 -14.23 1.74
C GLY A 13 6.60 -13.32 2.93
N PHE A 14 5.75 -12.34 3.15
CA PHE A 14 5.86 -11.40 4.27
C PHE A 14 5.86 -12.15 5.61
N LEU A 15 6.76 -11.79 6.51
CA LEU A 15 7.11 -12.42 7.79
C LEU A 15 7.80 -13.79 7.68
N GLY A 16 7.93 -14.40 6.51
CA GLY A 16 8.65 -15.68 6.36
C GLY A 16 8.06 -16.86 7.14
N ILE A 17 6.76 -16.82 7.42
CA ILE A 17 6.11 -17.75 8.34
C ILE A 17 5.83 -19.08 7.64
N ASP A 18 6.44 -20.16 8.12
CA ASP A 18 6.12 -21.51 7.65
C ASP A 18 4.88 -22.04 8.39
N ASN A 19 3.72 -21.66 7.88
CA ASN A 19 2.44 -22.10 8.44
C ASN A 19 2.07 -23.48 7.94
N LYS A 20 2.25 -24.49 8.77
CA LYS A 20 1.66 -25.83 8.59
C LYS A 20 0.14 -25.85 8.83
N THR A 21 -0.40 -24.82 9.46
CA THR A 21 -1.84 -24.67 9.76
C THR A 21 -2.59 -23.98 8.63
N LYS A 22 -3.74 -24.52 8.24
CA LYS A 22 -4.67 -23.88 7.31
C LYS A 22 -5.35 -22.70 8.03
N PHE A 23 -4.74 -21.52 7.95
CA PHE A 23 -5.41 -20.30 8.39
C PHE A 23 -6.32 -19.77 7.29
N ASN A 24 -7.46 -19.24 7.70
CA ASN A 24 -8.28 -18.43 6.80
C ASN A 24 -7.60 -17.07 6.67
N GLU A 25 -6.73 -16.92 5.66
CA GLU A 25 -5.93 -15.72 5.47
C GLU A 25 -6.85 -14.52 5.24
N LYS A 26 -6.78 -13.55 6.14
CA LYS A 26 -7.55 -12.30 6.09
C LYS A 26 -6.80 -11.18 5.36
N VAL A 27 -5.46 -11.24 5.34
CA VAL A 27 -4.61 -10.21 4.75
C VAL A 27 -3.87 -10.75 3.53
N VAL A 28 -3.86 -9.95 2.48
CA VAL A 28 -3.09 -10.22 1.26
C VAL A 28 -2.08 -9.09 1.05
N VAL A 29 -0.80 -9.41 1.17
CA VAL A 29 0.30 -8.50 0.86
C VAL A 29 0.47 -8.42 -0.66
N VAL A 30 0.44 -7.19 -1.17
CA VAL A 30 0.53 -6.88 -2.60
C VAL A 30 1.82 -6.10 -2.87
N PRO A 31 2.90 -6.76 -3.35
CA PRO A 31 4.13 -6.06 -3.73
C PRO A 31 3.93 -5.30 -5.04
N PHE A 32 3.86 -3.98 -4.98
CA PHE A 32 3.61 -3.12 -6.13
C PHE A 32 4.69 -2.05 -6.29
N GLY A 33 5.87 -2.44 -6.74
CA GLY A 33 7.04 -1.58 -6.89
C GLY A 33 6.97 -0.68 -8.15
N LEU A 34 6.01 0.24 -8.21
CA LEU A 34 6.00 1.27 -9.26
C LEU A 34 7.08 2.31 -8.97
N GLU A 35 7.84 2.67 -10.01
CA GLU A 35 8.82 3.77 -9.99
C GLU A 35 8.75 4.49 -11.32
N LYS A 36 8.20 5.68 -11.33
CA LYS A 36 8.04 6.47 -12.55
C LYS A 36 8.21 7.97 -12.33
N THR A 37 7.70 8.52 -11.22
CA THR A 37 7.59 9.96 -10.99
C THR A 37 8.47 10.46 -9.85
N VAL A 38 9.38 9.64 -9.34
CA VAL A 38 10.32 10.02 -8.27
C VAL A 38 11.14 11.23 -8.66
N SER A 39 11.34 12.16 -7.71
CA SER A 39 12.04 13.43 -7.95
C SER A 39 13.55 13.26 -7.99
N TYR A 40 14.11 12.37 -7.19
CA TYR A 40 15.56 12.20 -7.03
C TYR A 40 15.92 10.75 -6.70
N GLY A 41 16.95 10.26 -7.38
CA GLY A 41 17.41 8.89 -7.23
C GLY A 41 16.38 7.87 -7.72
N GLY A 42 16.82 6.65 -7.91
CA GLY A 42 15.96 5.52 -8.22
C GLY A 42 16.06 4.44 -7.15
N GLY A 43 15.26 3.37 -7.29
CA GLY A 43 15.34 2.21 -6.41
C GLY A 43 14.06 1.93 -5.62
N THR A 44 13.10 2.87 -5.54
CA THR A 44 11.83 2.67 -4.84
C THR A 44 11.06 1.45 -5.31
N LYS A 45 11.20 1.07 -6.58
CA LYS A 45 10.61 -0.17 -7.14
C LYS A 45 11.06 -1.44 -6.42
N ASN A 46 12.20 -1.41 -5.76
CA ASN A 46 12.74 -2.53 -5.00
C ASN A 46 12.17 -2.57 -3.57
N GLY A 47 11.56 -1.49 -3.09
CA GLY A 47 11.01 -1.35 -1.74
C GLY A 47 10.17 -2.55 -1.30
N PRO A 48 9.16 -2.99 -2.07
CA PRO A 48 8.34 -4.15 -1.68
C PRO A 48 9.15 -5.42 -1.44
N LYS A 49 10.14 -5.68 -2.28
CA LYS A 49 11.00 -6.87 -2.14
C LYS A 49 11.86 -6.79 -0.88
N GLU A 50 12.48 -5.65 -0.64
CA GLU A 50 13.35 -5.47 0.53
C GLU A 50 12.56 -5.43 1.83
N ILE A 51 11.34 -4.87 1.84
CA ILE A 51 10.43 -4.93 2.99
C ILE A 51 10.03 -6.38 3.30
N ILE A 52 9.65 -7.16 2.29
CA ILE A 52 9.33 -8.57 2.49
C ILE A 52 10.54 -9.33 3.07
N LYS A 53 11.73 -9.11 2.52
CA LYS A 53 12.96 -9.73 3.01
C LYS A 53 13.26 -9.32 4.46
N ALA A 54 13.19 -8.04 4.76
CA ALA A 54 13.45 -7.51 6.11
C ALA A 54 12.42 -8.01 7.13
N SER A 55 11.17 -8.21 6.70
CA SER A 55 10.10 -8.70 7.58
C SER A 55 10.36 -10.10 8.16
N HIS A 56 11.29 -10.87 7.60
CA HIS A 56 11.69 -12.17 8.14
C HIS A 56 12.51 -12.06 9.44
N GLN A 57 12.92 -10.84 9.81
CA GLN A 57 13.75 -10.58 10.99
C GLN A 57 12.98 -9.88 12.12
N VAL A 58 11.68 -9.61 11.94
CA VAL A 58 10.89 -8.93 12.97
C VAL A 58 10.39 -9.91 14.02
N GLU A 59 10.26 -9.43 15.25
CA GLU A 59 9.60 -10.15 16.33
C GLU A 59 8.13 -10.41 15.97
N LEU A 60 7.67 -11.63 16.17
CA LEU A 60 6.31 -12.05 15.83
C LEU A 60 5.34 -11.92 17.00
N TYR A 61 5.86 -11.92 18.21
CA TYR A 61 5.09 -11.79 19.43
C TYR A 61 4.85 -10.32 19.75
N ASP A 62 3.62 -9.97 20.04
CA ASP A 62 3.20 -8.63 20.44
C ASP A 62 2.95 -8.64 21.94
N GLU A 63 3.73 -7.86 22.69
CA GLU A 63 3.69 -7.82 24.15
C GLU A 63 2.41 -7.19 24.69
N GLU A 64 1.87 -6.18 24.01
CA GLU A 64 0.62 -5.52 24.41
C GLU A 64 -0.57 -6.44 24.19
N LEU A 65 -0.62 -7.11 23.05
CA LEU A 65 -1.67 -8.05 22.71
C LEU A 65 -1.50 -9.42 23.37
N ASN A 66 -0.30 -9.72 23.88
CA ASN A 66 0.06 -10.97 24.50
C ASN A 66 -0.16 -12.22 23.63
N TYR A 67 0.09 -12.09 22.33
CA TYR A 67 0.06 -13.19 21.35
C TYR A 67 0.75 -12.79 20.03
N GLU A 68 0.87 -13.74 19.11
CA GLU A 68 1.37 -13.51 17.74
C GLU A 68 0.19 -13.22 16.79
N PRO A 69 -0.02 -11.95 16.36
CA PRO A 69 -1.19 -11.54 15.56
C PRO A 69 -1.34 -12.32 14.25
N HIS A 70 -0.23 -12.68 13.61
CA HIS A 70 -0.24 -13.42 12.34
C HIS A 70 -0.96 -14.77 12.45
N LYS A 71 -0.95 -15.41 13.64
CA LYS A 71 -1.65 -16.68 13.89
C LYS A 71 -3.18 -16.55 13.86
N LYS A 72 -3.69 -15.34 14.16
CA LYS A 72 -5.14 -15.04 14.15
C LYS A 72 -5.64 -14.49 12.82
N ILE A 73 -4.84 -13.65 12.17
CA ILE A 73 -5.27 -12.98 10.93
C ILE A 73 -4.89 -13.75 9.67
N GLY A 74 -3.82 -14.53 9.70
CA GLY A 74 -3.30 -15.20 8.52
C GLY A 74 -2.94 -14.24 7.39
N ILE A 75 -1.76 -14.40 6.83
CA ILE A 75 -1.21 -13.49 5.82
C ILE A 75 -0.76 -14.31 4.60
N LYS A 76 -1.08 -13.85 3.40
CA LYS A 76 -0.52 -14.36 2.14
C LYS A 76 0.09 -13.25 1.33
N THR A 77 1.16 -13.54 0.62
CA THR A 77 1.86 -12.59 -0.24
C THR A 77 1.69 -12.98 -1.70
N LEU A 78 1.25 -12.03 -2.53
CA LEU A 78 1.19 -12.24 -3.98
C LEU A 78 2.59 -12.42 -4.56
N LYS A 79 2.71 -13.29 -5.57
CA LYS A 79 3.92 -13.36 -6.38
C LYS A 79 4.18 -12.01 -7.06
N PRO A 80 5.45 -11.62 -7.22
CA PRO A 80 5.82 -10.44 -8.01
C PRO A 80 5.25 -10.55 -9.44
N PHE A 81 4.81 -9.43 -9.98
CA PHE A 81 4.25 -9.36 -11.33
C PHE A 81 4.76 -8.11 -12.06
N LYS A 82 4.74 -8.16 -13.38
CA LYS A 82 5.16 -7.03 -14.21
C LYS A 82 4.21 -5.86 -14.03
N ILE A 83 4.75 -4.67 -13.74
CA ILE A 83 4.04 -3.41 -13.67
C ILE A 83 4.28 -2.63 -14.95
N ASP A 84 3.22 -2.07 -15.54
CA ASP A 84 3.33 -1.27 -16.76
C ASP A 84 3.98 0.09 -16.44
N LYS A 85 4.82 0.58 -17.34
CA LYS A 85 5.43 1.91 -17.22
C LYS A 85 4.41 3.04 -17.45
N ASN A 86 3.29 2.76 -18.09
CA ASN A 86 2.19 3.71 -18.22
C ASN A 86 1.45 3.81 -16.88
N ILE A 87 1.41 5.01 -16.30
CA ILE A 87 0.83 5.24 -14.96
C ILE A 87 -0.65 4.83 -14.89
N ASN A 88 -1.44 5.18 -15.90
CA ASN A 88 -2.86 4.85 -15.91
C ASN A 88 -3.12 3.33 -15.95
N LYS A 89 -2.29 2.60 -16.72
CA LYS A 89 -2.35 1.12 -16.74
C LYS A 89 -1.91 0.52 -15.42
N ALA A 90 -0.87 1.08 -14.78
CA ALA A 90 -0.42 0.65 -13.47
C ALA A 90 -1.50 0.88 -12.40
N LEU A 91 -2.10 2.08 -12.34
CA LEU A 91 -3.19 2.40 -11.40
C LEU A 91 -4.43 1.52 -11.63
N LYS A 92 -4.79 1.28 -12.88
CA LYS A 92 -5.88 0.34 -13.21
C LYS A 92 -5.56 -1.08 -12.73
N LYS A 93 -4.31 -1.52 -12.87
CA LYS A 93 -3.89 -2.86 -12.43
C LYS A 93 -3.99 -3.02 -10.93
N ILE A 94 -3.44 -2.09 -10.14
CA ILE A 94 -3.54 -2.18 -8.66
C ILE A 94 -4.98 -2.09 -8.18
N SER A 95 -5.81 -1.24 -8.80
CA SER A 95 -7.23 -1.15 -8.51
C SER A 95 -7.94 -2.50 -8.70
N LEU A 96 -7.70 -3.18 -9.82
CA LEU A 96 -8.30 -4.49 -10.09
C LEU A 96 -7.81 -5.57 -9.13
N ILE A 97 -6.54 -5.54 -8.71
CA ILE A 97 -5.99 -6.46 -7.72
C ILE A 97 -6.71 -6.26 -6.38
N ASN A 98 -6.79 -5.02 -5.89
CA ASN A 98 -7.45 -4.71 -4.63
C ASN A 98 -8.95 -5.05 -4.67
N GLU A 99 -9.62 -4.77 -5.79
CA GLU A 99 -11.03 -5.16 -5.98
C GLU A 99 -11.23 -6.67 -5.84
N ASN A 100 -10.34 -7.46 -6.42
CA ASN A 100 -10.39 -8.92 -6.34
C ASN A 100 -10.18 -9.44 -4.91
N ILE A 101 -9.26 -8.82 -4.17
CA ILE A 101 -9.01 -9.13 -2.76
C ILE A 101 -10.22 -8.78 -1.91
N LEU A 102 -10.81 -7.59 -2.10
CA LEU A 102 -11.99 -7.13 -1.38
C LEU A 102 -13.24 -7.97 -1.67
N LYS A 103 -13.43 -8.46 -2.90
CA LYS A 103 -14.52 -9.41 -3.26
C LYS A 103 -14.40 -10.71 -2.49
N LYS A 104 -13.18 -11.15 -2.19
CA LYS A 104 -12.92 -12.33 -1.35
C LYS A 104 -13.00 -12.04 0.15
N LYS A 105 -13.49 -10.86 0.56
CA LYS A 105 -13.58 -10.40 1.96
C LYS A 105 -12.23 -10.39 2.68
N LYS A 106 -11.14 -10.17 1.95
CA LYS A 106 -9.79 -10.04 2.49
C LYS A 106 -9.32 -8.59 2.44
N PHE A 107 -8.32 -8.26 3.26
CA PHE A 107 -7.71 -6.94 3.37
C PHE A 107 -6.45 -6.87 2.50
N PRO A 108 -6.35 -5.93 1.55
CA PRO A 108 -5.11 -5.72 0.81
C PRO A 108 -4.13 -4.86 1.62
N LEU A 109 -2.93 -5.37 1.86
CA LEU A 109 -1.79 -4.64 2.39
C LEU A 109 -0.82 -4.37 1.24
N VAL A 110 -0.85 -3.17 0.69
CA VAL A 110 -0.02 -2.81 -0.47
C VAL A 110 1.33 -2.29 -0.02
N LEU A 111 2.39 -2.96 -0.46
CA LEU A 111 3.77 -2.47 -0.33
C LEU A 111 4.12 -1.77 -1.64
N GLY A 112 4.30 -0.46 -1.58
CA GLY A 112 4.54 0.36 -2.74
C GLY A 112 6.00 0.56 -3.07
N GLY A 113 6.21 1.08 -4.26
CA GLY A 113 7.36 1.83 -4.68
C GLY A 113 7.15 3.30 -4.34
N GLU A 114 6.60 4.06 -5.28
CA GLU A 114 6.32 5.49 -5.08
C GLU A 114 4.86 5.75 -4.71
N HIS A 115 4.58 6.93 -4.13
CA HIS A 115 3.26 7.29 -3.60
C HIS A 115 2.16 7.41 -4.67
N SER A 116 2.50 7.60 -5.93
CA SER A 116 1.54 7.70 -7.05
C SER A 116 0.61 6.50 -7.20
N ILE A 117 0.88 5.36 -6.54
CA ILE A 117 0.00 4.18 -6.58
C ILE A 117 -1.29 4.35 -5.77
N THR A 118 -1.30 5.22 -4.76
CA THR A 118 -2.39 5.35 -3.78
C THR A 118 -3.76 5.65 -4.40
N PRO A 119 -3.89 6.54 -5.40
CA PRO A 119 -5.17 6.75 -6.09
C PRO A 119 -5.74 5.46 -6.70
N GLY A 120 -4.89 4.61 -7.28
CA GLY A 120 -5.31 3.30 -7.78
C GLY A 120 -5.72 2.34 -6.67
N CYS A 121 -5.06 2.41 -5.53
CA CYS A 121 -5.36 1.54 -4.39
C CYS A 121 -6.75 1.79 -3.82
N ILE A 122 -7.19 3.06 -3.72
CA ILE A 122 -8.45 3.40 -3.06
C ILE A 122 -9.70 3.21 -3.93
N ILE A 123 -9.59 3.19 -5.26
CA ILE A 123 -10.74 3.07 -6.17
C ILE A 123 -11.74 1.98 -5.77
N PRO A 124 -11.34 0.74 -5.45
CA PRO A 124 -12.30 -0.30 -5.08
C PRO A 124 -13.02 -0.01 -3.77
N PHE A 125 -12.35 0.71 -2.86
CA PHE A 125 -12.93 1.12 -1.58
C PHE A 125 -13.99 2.21 -1.80
N THR A 126 -13.72 3.19 -2.69
CA THR A 126 -14.69 4.27 -2.99
C THR A 126 -15.99 3.73 -3.60
N LYS A 127 -15.89 2.59 -4.31
CA LYS A 127 -17.07 1.90 -4.86
C LYS A 127 -17.82 1.06 -3.83
N LYS A 128 -17.10 0.52 -2.85
CA LYS A 128 -17.65 -0.42 -1.86
C LYS A 128 -18.24 0.25 -0.64
N PHE A 129 -17.66 1.38 -0.20
CA PHE A 129 -18.02 2.05 1.04
C PHE A 129 -18.63 3.43 0.76
N LYS A 130 -19.66 3.79 1.54
CA LYS A 130 -20.36 5.06 1.41
C LYS A 130 -19.48 6.24 1.78
N ASN A 131 -18.67 6.10 2.82
CA ASN A 131 -17.73 7.11 3.31
C ASN A 131 -16.39 6.45 3.61
N ILE A 132 -15.30 7.12 3.27
CA ILE A 132 -13.93 6.70 3.53
C ILE A 132 -13.20 7.86 4.20
N CYS A 133 -12.50 7.56 5.28
CA CYS A 133 -11.51 8.47 5.85
C CYS A 133 -10.12 7.94 5.49
N LEU A 134 -9.36 8.75 4.75
CA LEU A 134 -7.97 8.46 4.43
C LEU A 134 -7.09 9.05 5.53
N LEU A 135 -6.40 8.20 6.28
CA LEU A 135 -5.42 8.61 7.27
C LEU A 135 -4.03 8.60 6.61
N HIS A 136 -3.44 9.78 6.48
CA HIS A 136 -2.21 10.02 5.74
C HIS A 136 -1.07 10.43 6.68
N PHE A 137 -0.09 9.55 6.84
CA PHE A 137 1.15 9.80 7.60
C PHE A 137 2.28 10.05 6.61
N ASP A 138 2.65 11.29 6.40
CA ASP A 138 3.67 11.68 5.42
C ASP A 138 4.31 13.03 5.81
N ALA A 139 5.56 13.23 5.43
CA ALA A 139 6.24 14.52 5.55
C ALA A 139 5.66 15.60 4.61
N HIS A 140 4.93 15.19 3.57
CA HIS A 140 4.38 16.05 2.54
C HIS A 140 2.86 15.87 2.43
N ALA A 141 2.18 16.92 2.04
CA ALA A 141 0.71 16.89 1.87
C ALA A 141 0.26 16.18 0.58
N ASP A 142 1.11 16.12 -0.45
CA ASP A 142 0.88 15.54 -1.78
C ASP A 142 -0.43 16.00 -2.45
N LEU A 143 -0.71 17.31 -2.27
CA LEU A 143 -1.92 17.97 -2.76
C LEU A 143 -1.73 18.77 -4.04
N ARG A 144 -0.59 18.63 -4.74
CA ARG A 144 -0.36 19.31 -6.01
C ARG A 144 -1.35 18.84 -7.07
N GLU A 145 -1.83 19.74 -7.92
CA GLU A 145 -2.72 19.38 -9.04
C GLU A 145 -1.99 18.49 -10.05
N SER A 146 -0.73 18.81 -10.31
CA SER A 146 0.20 18.01 -11.10
C SER A 146 1.64 18.32 -10.67
N TYR A 147 2.60 17.51 -11.06
CA TYR A 147 4.00 17.74 -10.83
C TYR A 147 4.81 17.31 -12.06
N LEU A 148 5.66 18.22 -12.57
CA LEU A 148 6.44 18.04 -13.80
C LEU A 148 5.59 17.53 -14.98
N GLY A 149 4.39 18.07 -15.15
CA GLY A 149 3.45 17.69 -16.21
C GLY A 149 2.70 16.39 -16.00
N GLU A 150 2.98 15.66 -14.90
CA GLU A 150 2.29 14.40 -14.59
C GLU A 150 1.20 14.62 -13.52
N LYS A 151 -0.05 14.38 -13.92
CA LYS A 151 -1.22 14.50 -13.05
C LYS A 151 -1.23 13.45 -11.93
N TYR A 152 -0.76 12.24 -12.24
CA TYR A 152 -0.67 11.13 -11.30
C TYR A 152 0.75 10.96 -10.77
N SER A 153 1.39 12.06 -10.36
CA SER A 153 2.70 12.02 -9.72
C SER A 153 2.59 11.63 -8.23
N HIS A 154 3.74 11.26 -7.64
CA HIS A 154 3.83 11.05 -6.19
C HIS A 154 3.38 12.29 -5.41
N ALA A 155 3.76 13.50 -5.84
CA ALA A 155 3.40 14.77 -5.19
C ALA A 155 1.92 15.18 -5.36
N SER A 156 1.13 14.41 -6.11
CA SER A 156 -0.29 14.63 -6.37
C SER A 156 -1.16 13.47 -5.86
N ALA A 157 -0.56 12.52 -5.17
CA ALA A 157 -1.24 11.28 -4.80
C ALA A 157 -2.50 11.52 -3.97
N ILE A 158 -2.40 12.33 -2.93
CA ILE A 158 -3.54 12.64 -2.05
C ILE A 158 -4.55 13.53 -2.77
N ARG A 159 -4.10 14.50 -3.57
CA ARG A 159 -5.02 15.31 -4.39
C ARG A 159 -5.89 14.45 -5.30
N ARG A 160 -5.33 13.39 -5.91
CA ARG A 160 -6.10 12.45 -6.74
C ARG A 160 -7.05 11.57 -5.93
N CYS A 161 -6.71 11.26 -4.70
CA CYS A 161 -7.64 10.56 -3.81
C CYS A 161 -8.87 11.41 -3.47
N LEU A 162 -8.68 12.71 -3.28
CA LEU A 162 -9.75 13.66 -2.96
C LEU A 162 -10.63 14.03 -4.16
N ASP A 163 -10.34 13.57 -5.37
CA ASP A 163 -11.25 13.68 -6.51
C ASP A 163 -12.53 12.84 -6.31
N TYR A 164 -12.51 11.88 -5.36
CA TYR A 164 -13.68 11.08 -5.00
C TYR A 164 -14.47 11.72 -3.88
N LYS A 165 -15.75 12.09 -4.14
CA LYS A 165 -16.63 12.83 -3.21
C LYS A 165 -16.86 12.14 -1.86
N ASN A 166 -16.69 10.84 -1.77
CA ASN A 166 -16.88 10.05 -0.55
C ASN A 166 -15.58 9.78 0.21
N VAL A 167 -14.50 10.48 -0.14
CA VAL A 167 -13.21 10.40 0.56
C VAL A 167 -12.98 11.67 1.34
N SER A 168 -12.76 11.54 2.64
CA SER A 168 -12.24 12.58 3.53
C SER A 168 -10.78 12.31 3.89
N LEU A 169 -10.06 13.33 4.32
CA LEU A 169 -8.64 13.27 4.64
C LEU A 169 -8.40 13.68 6.09
N ILE A 170 -7.65 12.88 6.82
CA ILE A 170 -6.92 13.28 8.03
C ILE A 170 -5.44 13.14 7.68
N SER A 171 -4.75 14.27 7.55
CA SER A 171 -3.31 14.29 7.28
C SER A 171 -2.56 14.55 8.56
N VAL A 172 -1.64 13.65 8.89
CA VAL A 172 -0.63 13.84 9.93
C VAL A 172 0.67 14.16 9.19
N SER A 173 0.82 15.44 8.86
CA SER A 173 2.00 15.93 8.15
C SER A 173 3.14 16.17 9.14
N TYR A 174 4.33 15.70 8.77
CA TYR A 174 5.46 15.74 9.67
C TYR A 174 6.37 16.93 9.38
N THR A 175 6.79 17.60 10.42
CA THR A 175 7.99 18.33 10.78
C THR A 175 8.22 19.73 10.30
N HIS A 176 8.35 20.08 9.06
CA HIS A 176 8.56 21.51 8.82
C HIS A 176 7.26 22.30 8.66
N LEU A 177 6.15 21.64 8.73
CA LEU A 177 4.84 22.27 8.91
C LEU A 177 4.44 22.36 10.40
N THR A 178 5.12 21.67 11.29
CA THR A 178 5.04 21.93 12.71
C THR A 178 5.97 23.09 13.01
N LEU A 179 5.42 24.18 13.49
CA LEU A 179 6.22 25.22 14.14
C LEU A 179 7.16 24.54 15.12
N PRO A 180 8.46 24.90 15.18
CA PRO A 180 9.34 24.38 16.19
C PRO A 180 8.75 24.76 17.55
N THR A 181 8.18 23.76 18.20
CA THR A 181 7.67 23.86 19.56
C THR A 181 8.80 23.95 20.59
N SER A 182 10.03 23.95 20.09
CA SER A 182 11.26 24.05 20.89
C SER A 182 11.71 25.49 21.20
N SER A 183 10.88 26.46 20.89
CA SER A 183 11.15 27.85 21.27
C SER A 183 10.47 28.28 22.57
N TRP A 184 10.32 27.32 23.47
CA TRP A 184 9.84 27.57 24.84
C TRP A 184 10.94 27.32 25.84
#